data_e87cd3ae2276fda88063f164828c8069
#
_entry.id   e87cd3ae2276fda88063f164828c8069
#
_cell.length_a   1.000
_cell.length_b   1.000
_cell.length_c   1.000
_cell.angle_alpha   90.00
_cell.angle_beta   90.00
_cell.angle_gamma   90.00
#
_symmetry.space_group_name_H-M   'P 1'
#
loop_
_entity.id
_entity.type
_entity.pdbx_description
1 polymer ?
#
loop_
_entity_poly.entity_id
_entity_poly.type
_entity_poly.pdbx_seq_one_letter_code
_entity_poly.pdbx_strand_id
1 'polypeptide(L)'
;MSGPDETGGRSHRRWFLGGLLSGGLTRSLITWMFRRFSNPHLPPAEGVATPFPELNHATFMRRAIAQAKEVPLLPFGAVLVQGATGDVLAEGHNRSALSPTFHGEIDVINRLAAQRPKVDWDSLVLYTTAEPCPMCQSAIEWAGVALVVYGSSIPFLQGLGWRQIDIRAGEVARRTPFRRTAVLGGVLAKECNALFEAAPRRPE
;
A
#
# COMPACT_ATOMS: atom_id res chain seq x y z
N MET A 1 51.39 -12.23 -39.01
CA MET A 1 50.71 -12.17 -40.32
C MET A 1 49.44 -11.41 -40.07
N SER A 2 49.52 -10.16 -40.28
CA SER A 2 49.01 -9.36 -41.37
C SER A 2 47.55 -8.99 -41.17
N GLY A 3 47.34 -7.74 -40.74
CA GLY A 3 46.13 -6.98 -41.02
C GLY A 3 46.12 -6.59 -42.54
N PRO A 4 45.39 -5.63 -43.08
CA PRO A 4 44.81 -4.42 -42.53
C PRO A 4 43.38 -4.11 -43.07
N ASP A 5 42.71 -3.10 -42.49
CA ASP A 5 42.43 -1.76 -43.11
C ASP A 5 41.34 -1.77 -44.21
N GLU A 6 40.44 -0.89 -44.34
CA GLU A 6 40.27 0.55 -44.49
C GLU A 6 38.79 0.91 -44.69
N THR A 7 38.36 1.98 -44.06
CA THR A 7 37.92 3.28 -44.56
C THR A 7 36.61 3.44 -45.36
N GLY A 8 35.93 4.48 -45.01
CA GLY A 8 35.10 5.35 -45.86
C GLY A 8 33.63 5.32 -45.54
N GLY A 9 32.93 6.36 -45.29
CA GLY A 9 33.02 7.70 -45.67
C GLY A 9 31.81 8.51 -45.18
N ARG A 10 32.02 9.75 -44.96
CA ARG A 10 31.10 10.81 -44.55
C ARG A 10 29.92 11.00 -45.51
N SER A 11 28.76 11.38 -45.00
CA SER A 11 27.99 12.43 -45.66
C SER A 11 27.18 13.25 -44.68
N HIS A 12 27.59 14.49 -44.52
CA HIS A 12 26.85 15.60 -43.98
C HIS A 12 25.62 15.90 -44.85
N ARG A 13 24.44 16.04 -44.23
CA ARG A 13 23.40 16.91 -44.80
C ARG A 13 22.87 17.85 -43.72
N ARG A 14 23.37 19.09 -43.82
CA ARG A 14 22.77 20.28 -43.24
C ARG A 14 21.48 20.56 -44.00
N TRP A 15 20.40 20.81 -43.30
CA TRP A 15 19.28 21.59 -43.82
C TRP A 15 19.04 22.81 -42.92
N PHE A 16 18.98 23.91 -43.60
CA PHE A 16 18.93 25.27 -43.12
C PHE A 16 17.56 25.67 -42.59
N LEU A 17 17.58 26.52 -41.59
CA LEU A 17 16.78 27.67 -41.19
C LEU A 17 15.50 27.97 -42.01
N GLY A 18 14.47 28.31 -41.26
CA GLY A 18 13.47 29.28 -41.67
C GLY A 18 12.15 29.16 -40.98
N GLY A 19 11.82 30.17 -40.14
CA GLY A 19 10.44 30.42 -39.79
C GLY A 19 10.18 30.83 -38.34
N LEU A 20 10.50 32.09 -38.01
CA LEU A 20 9.85 32.77 -36.87
C LEU A 20 8.35 32.89 -37.19
N LEU A 21 7.50 32.38 -36.30
CA LEU A 21 6.18 32.96 -36.05
C LEU A 21 5.95 33.04 -34.54
N SER A 22 5.93 34.25 -34.08
CA SER A 22 5.46 34.70 -32.80
C SER A 22 3.98 34.37 -32.62
N GLY A 23 3.62 33.70 -31.51
CA GLY A 23 2.23 33.47 -31.15
C GLY A 23 2.16 32.91 -29.73
N GLY A 24 2.00 33.79 -28.76
CA GLY A 24 1.85 33.42 -27.34
C GLY A 24 0.60 32.62 -27.08
N LEU A 25 0.77 31.35 -26.69
CA LEU A 25 -0.27 30.49 -26.09
C LEU A 25 0.35 29.20 -25.50
N THR A 26 1.39 29.31 -24.66
CA THR A 26 2.06 28.11 -24.10
C THR A 26 2.16 28.08 -22.59
N ARG A 27 1.59 29.04 -21.86
CA ARG A 27 1.61 29.02 -20.39
C ARG A 27 0.42 28.31 -19.73
N SER A 28 -0.68 28.06 -20.46
CA SER A 28 -1.91 27.49 -19.88
C SER A 28 -1.96 25.95 -19.90
N LEU A 29 -1.28 25.28 -20.82
CA LEU A 29 -1.36 23.82 -20.94
C LEU A 29 -0.38 23.08 -20.02
N ILE A 30 0.78 23.67 -19.72
CA ILE A 30 1.76 23.06 -18.80
C ILE A 30 1.27 23.13 -17.35
N THR A 31 0.57 24.20 -16.98
CA THR A 31 0.00 24.34 -15.62
C THR A 31 -1.16 23.38 -15.38
N TRP A 32 -1.87 22.94 -16.43
CA TRP A 32 -2.97 21.99 -16.32
C TRP A 32 -2.52 20.54 -16.19
N MET A 33 -1.37 20.17 -16.79
CA MET A 33 -0.79 18.84 -16.66
C MET A 33 -0.21 18.56 -15.25
N PHE A 34 0.36 19.56 -14.58
CA PHE A 34 0.92 19.38 -13.23
C PHE A 34 -0.12 19.40 -12.10
N ARG A 35 -1.35 19.88 -12.34
CA ARG A 35 -2.44 19.90 -11.35
C ARG A 35 -3.13 18.55 -11.13
N ARG A 36 -2.82 17.53 -11.94
CA ARG A 36 -3.48 16.21 -11.86
C ARG A 36 -2.74 15.21 -10.96
N PHE A 37 -1.58 15.56 -10.42
CA PHE A 37 -0.77 14.67 -9.58
C PHE A 37 -0.64 15.08 -8.11
N SER A 38 -1.32 16.12 -7.68
CA SER A 38 -1.23 16.60 -6.29
C SER A 38 -2.63 16.74 -5.69
N ASN A 39 -3.31 15.62 -5.45
CA ASN A 39 -4.48 15.62 -4.58
C ASN A 39 -4.23 14.69 -3.38
N PRO A 40 -3.76 15.22 -2.23
CA PRO A 40 -3.50 14.43 -1.04
C PRO A 40 -4.78 13.92 -0.33
N HIS A 41 -5.95 14.32 -0.81
CA HIS A 41 -7.25 13.93 -0.27
C HIS A 41 -8.13 13.34 -1.37
N LEU A 42 -7.83 12.09 -1.78
CA LEU A 42 -8.91 11.30 -2.37
C LEU A 42 -9.82 10.91 -1.20
N PRO A 43 -11.11 11.33 -1.22
CA PRO A 43 -12.08 10.79 -0.29
C PRO A 43 -12.11 9.27 -0.43
N PRO A 44 -12.49 8.53 0.63
CA PRO A 44 -12.80 7.12 0.49
C PRO A 44 -13.74 6.98 -0.70
N ALA A 45 -13.55 5.95 -1.52
CA ALA A 45 -14.37 5.74 -2.70
C ALA A 45 -15.84 5.72 -2.26
N GLU A 46 -16.55 6.83 -2.46
CA GLU A 46 -17.97 6.94 -2.16
C GLU A 46 -18.69 5.90 -3.01
N GLY A 47 -19.41 4.99 -2.37
CA GLY A 47 -20.34 4.08 -3.03
C GLY A 47 -19.93 2.63 -3.17
N VAL A 48 -18.78 2.19 -2.71
CA VAL A 48 -18.50 0.74 -2.58
C VAL A 48 -19.05 0.29 -1.22
N ALA A 49 -20.17 -0.46 -1.24
CA ALA A 49 -20.66 -1.13 -0.04
C ALA A 49 -19.51 -1.97 0.54
N THR A 50 -19.11 -1.68 1.78
CA THR A 50 -18.11 -2.49 2.48
C THR A 50 -18.68 -3.91 2.66
N PRO A 51 -17.96 -4.95 2.24
CA PRO A 51 -18.36 -6.31 2.59
C PRO A 51 -18.46 -6.42 4.14
N PHE A 52 -19.39 -7.22 4.60
CA PHE A 52 -19.57 -7.52 6.04
C PHE A 52 -19.87 -6.29 6.93
N PRO A 53 -20.94 -5.52 6.65
CA PRO A 53 -21.28 -4.31 7.39
C PRO A 53 -21.67 -4.59 8.86
N GLU A 54 -22.03 -5.84 9.19
CA GLU A 54 -22.42 -6.26 10.54
C GLU A 54 -21.23 -6.42 11.50
N LEU A 55 -20.00 -6.44 11.00
CA LEU A 55 -18.83 -6.61 11.83
C LEU A 55 -18.54 -5.35 12.66
N ASN A 56 -18.32 -5.53 13.95
CA ASN A 56 -17.78 -4.48 14.80
C ASN A 56 -16.28 -4.29 14.53
N HIS A 57 -15.96 -3.48 13.53
CA HIS A 57 -14.57 -3.24 13.10
C HIS A 57 -13.66 -2.76 14.24
N ALA A 58 -14.18 -1.98 15.20
CA ALA A 58 -13.39 -1.52 16.34
C ALA A 58 -12.92 -2.66 17.23
N THR A 59 -13.73 -3.70 17.40
CA THR A 59 -13.34 -4.88 18.19
C THR A 59 -12.12 -5.58 17.60
N PHE A 60 -12.13 -5.83 16.30
CA PHE A 60 -11.03 -6.53 15.64
C PHE A 60 -9.78 -5.64 15.46
N MET A 61 -9.97 -4.33 15.29
CA MET A 61 -8.85 -3.40 15.29
C MET A 61 -8.13 -3.36 16.65
N ARG A 62 -8.86 -3.45 17.77
CA ARG A 62 -8.21 -3.57 19.09
C ARG A 62 -7.40 -4.84 19.24
N ARG A 63 -7.78 -5.93 18.58
CA ARG A 63 -6.96 -7.14 18.54
C ARG A 63 -5.68 -6.92 17.75
N ALA A 64 -5.76 -6.24 16.58
CA ALA A 64 -4.57 -5.85 15.82
C ALA A 64 -3.66 -4.91 16.64
N ILE A 65 -4.21 -3.97 17.38
CA ILE A 65 -3.49 -3.11 18.33
C ILE A 65 -2.80 -3.94 19.42
N ALA A 66 -3.45 -4.97 19.96
CA ALA A 66 -2.84 -5.86 20.94
C ALA A 66 -1.61 -6.58 20.35
N GLN A 67 -1.71 -7.09 19.13
CA GLN A 67 -0.58 -7.69 18.41
C GLN A 67 0.56 -6.70 18.17
N ALA A 68 0.25 -5.44 17.83
CA ALA A 68 1.24 -4.41 17.63
C ALA A 68 2.03 -4.09 18.91
N LYS A 69 1.39 -4.17 20.08
CA LYS A 69 2.03 -3.93 21.40
C LYS A 69 3.06 -4.98 21.78
N GLU A 70 3.00 -6.19 21.19
CA GLU A 70 4.04 -7.23 21.38
C GLU A 70 5.38 -6.84 20.72
N VAL A 71 5.36 -5.89 19.79
CA VAL A 71 6.54 -5.43 19.03
C VAL A 71 6.63 -3.90 19.01
N PRO A 72 6.82 -3.25 20.16
CA PRO A 72 6.67 -1.79 20.28
C PRO A 72 7.67 -0.97 19.43
N LEU A 73 8.78 -1.58 18.99
CA LEU A 73 9.75 -0.93 18.09
C LEU A 73 9.23 -0.85 16.64
N LEU A 74 8.33 -1.73 16.25
CA LEU A 74 7.72 -1.81 14.92
C LEU A 74 6.25 -2.22 15.09
N PRO A 75 5.38 -1.30 15.59
CA PRO A 75 4.07 -1.65 16.10
C PRO A 75 3.03 -1.89 14.99
N PHE A 76 3.37 -2.81 14.09
CA PHE A 76 2.49 -3.26 13.02
C PHE A 76 1.90 -4.61 13.39
N GLY A 77 0.64 -4.60 13.81
CA GLY A 77 -0.13 -5.78 14.17
C GLY A 77 -1.24 -6.04 13.16
N ALA A 78 -1.57 -7.30 12.93
CA ALA A 78 -2.63 -7.69 12.01
C ALA A 78 -3.44 -8.89 12.51
N VAL A 79 -4.70 -8.98 12.05
CA VAL A 79 -5.65 -10.04 12.39
C VAL A 79 -6.46 -10.42 11.16
N LEU A 80 -6.65 -11.71 10.90
CA LEU A 80 -7.57 -12.23 9.90
C LEU A 80 -8.83 -12.77 10.57
N VAL A 81 -9.98 -12.35 10.06
CA VAL A 81 -11.30 -12.64 10.63
C VAL A 81 -12.22 -13.20 9.57
N GLN A 82 -13.02 -14.20 9.90
CA GLN A 82 -14.10 -14.68 9.05
C GLN A 82 -15.23 -13.63 9.00
N GLY A 83 -15.53 -13.13 7.82
CA GLY A 83 -16.46 -12.02 7.63
C GLY A 83 -17.88 -12.32 8.09
N ALA A 84 -18.36 -13.54 7.86
CA ALA A 84 -19.73 -13.92 8.20
C ALA A 84 -19.97 -14.18 9.70
N THR A 85 -18.96 -14.70 10.42
CA THR A 85 -19.12 -15.13 11.82
C THR A 85 -18.39 -14.24 12.83
N GLY A 86 -17.38 -13.47 12.38
CA GLY A 86 -16.51 -12.73 13.26
C GLY A 86 -15.46 -13.59 13.97
N ASP A 87 -15.28 -14.86 13.56
CA ASP A 87 -14.25 -15.72 14.14
C ASP A 87 -12.87 -15.22 13.75
N VAL A 88 -11.99 -15.08 14.74
CA VAL A 88 -10.59 -14.76 14.52
C VAL A 88 -9.85 -16.02 14.10
N LEU A 89 -9.25 -15.99 12.91
CA LEU A 89 -8.60 -17.16 12.31
C LEU A 89 -7.08 -17.12 12.45
N ALA A 90 -6.48 -15.93 12.43
CA ALA A 90 -5.05 -15.74 12.67
C ALA A 90 -4.78 -14.34 13.24
N GLU A 91 -3.75 -14.26 14.06
CA GLU A 91 -3.23 -13.02 14.62
C GLU A 91 -1.71 -13.00 14.45
N GLY A 92 -1.13 -11.83 14.25
CA GLY A 92 0.30 -11.68 14.06
C GLY A 92 0.75 -10.22 14.08
N HIS A 93 2.05 -10.06 13.98
CA HIS A 93 2.70 -8.76 14.06
C HIS A 93 3.95 -8.72 13.19
N ASN A 94 4.59 -7.56 13.11
CA ASN A 94 5.82 -7.39 12.35
C ASN A 94 6.93 -8.31 12.86
N ARG A 95 7.54 -9.08 11.97
CA ARG A 95 8.67 -9.99 12.21
C ARG A 95 9.84 -9.71 11.28
N SER A 96 10.00 -8.46 10.87
CA SER A 96 11.07 -8.06 9.92
C SER A 96 12.50 -8.32 10.44
N ALA A 97 12.64 -8.56 11.73
CA ALA A 97 13.91 -9.06 12.29
C ALA A 97 14.30 -10.47 11.77
N LEU A 98 13.33 -11.29 11.35
CA LEU A 98 13.57 -12.61 10.76
C LEU A 98 13.71 -12.53 9.23
N SER A 99 12.95 -11.65 8.58
CA SER A 99 13.01 -11.41 7.15
C SER A 99 12.47 -10.00 6.84
N PRO A 100 13.13 -9.18 6.04
CA PRO A 100 12.73 -7.81 5.76
C PRO A 100 11.29 -7.66 5.25
N THR A 101 10.75 -8.66 4.60
CA THR A 101 9.38 -8.65 4.06
C THR A 101 8.32 -9.19 5.02
N PHE A 102 8.72 -9.65 6.22
CA PHE A 102 7.82 -10.26 7.18
C PHE A 102 7.06 -9.21 8.00
N HIS A 103 6.24 -8.40 7.31
CA HIS A 103 5.32 -7.46 7.94
C HIS A 103 4.14 -8.18 8.59
N GLY A 104 3.38 -7.50 9.44
CA GLY A 104 2.27 -8.10 10.18
C GLY A 104 1.22 -8.75 9.27
N GLU A 105 0.89 -8.12 8.15
CA GLU A 105 -0.05 -8.65 7.16
C GLU A 105 0.46 -9.94 6.51
N ILE A 106 1.76 -9.98 6.18
CA ILE A 106 2.40 -11.18 5.63
C ILE A 106 2.45 -12.29 6.68
N ASP A 107 2.70 -11.95 7.95
CA ASP A 107 2.73 -12.93 9.04
C ASP A 107 1.37 -13.63 9.19
N VAL A 108 0.25 -12.89 9.23
CA VAL A 108 -1.08 -13.50 9.40
C VAL A 108 -1.51 -14.30 8.17
N ILE A 109 -1.19 -13.85 6.95
CA ILE A 109 -1.47 -14.59 5.71
C ILE A 109 -0.74 -15.94 5.75
N ASN A 110 0.55 -15.93 6.04
CA ASN A 110 1.35 -17.16 6.08
C ASN A 110 0.91 -18.11 7.20
N ARG A 111 0.58 -17.59 8.40
CA ARG A 111 0.06 -18.41 9.51
C ARG A 111 -1.24 -19.10 9.13
N LEU A 112 -2.19 -18.35 8.57
CA LEU A 112 -3.47 -18.91 8.17
C LEU A 112 -3.31 -19.94 7.05
N ALA A 113 -2.52 -19.64 6.01
CA ALA A 113 -2.26 -20.56 4.91
C ALA A 113 -1.64 -21.89 5.38
N ALA A 114 -0.71 -21.83 6.36
CA ALA A 114 -0.10 -23.03 6.94
C ALA A 114 -1.09 -23.87 7.77
N GLN A 115 -2.00 -23.22 8.49
CA GLN A 115 -2.97 -23.89 9.35
C GLN A 115 -4.21 -24.40 8.57
N ARG A 116 -4.61 -23.67 7.53
CA ARG A 116 -5.85 -23.91 6.75
C ARG A 116 -5.60 -23.77 5.25
N PRO A 117 -4.97 -24.75 4.59
CA PRO A 117 -4.58 -24.63 3.16
C PRO A 117 -5.74 -24.40 2.19
N LYS A 118 -6.98 -24.71 2.60
CA LYS A 118 -8.19 -24.58 1.77
C LYS A 118 -9.17 -23.52 2.29
N VAL A 119 -8.66 -22.47 2.97
CA VAL A 119 -9.53 -21.38 3.42
C VAL A 119 -10.07 -20.60 2.23
N ASP A 120 -11.33 -20.18 2.32
CA ASP A 120 -11.93 -19.26 1.37
C ASP A 120 -11.52 -17.83 1.73
N TRP A 121 -10.48 -17.33 1.06
CA TRP A 121 -9.92 -15.99 1.30
C TRP A 121 -10.91 -14.86 1.01
N ASP A 122 -11.84 -15.06 0.08
CA ASP A 122 -12.86 -14.09 -0.31
C ASP A 122 -13.96 -13.91 0.77
N SER A 123 -13.95 -14.73 1.78
CA SER A 123 -14.81 -14.61 2.96
C SER A 123 -14.12 -13.90 4.13
N LEU A 124 -12.89 -13.40 3.96
CA LEU A 124 -12.07 -12.88 5.05
C LEU A 124 -11.96 -11.36 5.06
N VAL A 125 -11.76 -10.85 6.28
CA VAL A 125 -11.39 -9.45 6.56
C VAL A 125 -10.03 -9.43 7.23
N LEU A 126 -9.11 -8.62 6.70
CA LEU A 126 -7.82 -8.36 7.32
C LEU A 126 -7.86 -7.00 8.03
N TYR A 127 -7.58 -7.00 9.32
CA TYR A 127 -7.40 -5.80 10.13
C TYR A 127 -5.92 -5.57 10.38
N THR A 128 -5.45 -4.32 10.24
CA THR A 128 -4.06 -3.95 10.45
C THR A 128 -3.94 -2.55 11.06
N THR A 129 -2.98 -2.36 11.96
CA THR A 129 -2.79 -1.08 12.68
C THR A 129 -2.35 0.05 11.78
N ALA A 130 -1.73 -0.26 10.63
CA ALA A 130 -1.32 0.70 9.62
C ALA A 130 -1.89 0.35 8.24
N GLU A 131 -2.07 1.34 7.38
CA GLU A 131 -2.37 1.14 5.97
C GLU A 131 -1.31 0.23 5.33
N PRO A 132 -1.71 -0.89 4.69
CA PRO A 132 -0.77 -1.81 4.10
C PRO A 132 0.12 -1.11 3.08
N CYS A 133 1.44 -1.31 3.19
CA CYS A 133 2.37 -0.87 2.17
C CYS A 133 2.09 -1.61 0.83
N PRO A 134 2.62 -1.13 -0.32
CA PRO A 134 2.35 -1.75 -1.61
C PRO A 134 2.67 -3.24 -1.69
N MET A 135 3.72 -3.70 -1.00
CA MET A 135 4.07 -5.12 -0.90
C MET A 135 2.96 -5.92 -0.22
N CYS A 136 2.52 -5.47 0.97
CA CYS A 136 1.48 -6.15 1.74
C CYS A 136 0.13 -6.11 1.02
N GLN A 137 -0.25 -4.92 0.48
CA GLN A 137 -1.50 -4.82 -0.27
C GLN A 137 -1.51 -5.72 -1.50
N SER A 138 -0.38 -5.83 -2.22
CA SER A 138 -0.28 -6.76 -3.35
C SER A 138 -0.44 -8.21 -2.90
N ALA A 139 0.17 -8.60 -1.78
CA ALA A 139 -0.01 -9.95 -1.23
C ALA A 139 -1.46 -10.24 -0.82
N ILE A 140 -2.15 -9.25 -0.24
CA ILE A 140 -3.56 -9.33 0.12
C ILE A 140 -4.44 -9.52 -1.12
N GLU A 141 -4.17 -8.78 -2.21
CA GLU A 141 -4.87 -8.93 -3.50
C GLU A 141 -4.64 -10.33 -4.10
N TRP A 142 -3.39 -10.82 -4.08
CA TRP A 142 -3.07 -12.18 -4.55
C TRP A 142 -3.70 -13.27 -3.70
N ALA A 143 -3.83 -13.07 -2.39
CA ALA A 143 -4.55 -13.99 -1.52
C ALA A 143 -6.07 -13.97 -1.79
N GLY A 144 -6.62 -12.86 -2.29
CA GLY A 144 -8.04 -12.71 -2.58
C GLY A 144 -8.88 -12.31 -1.36
N VAL A 145 -8.30 -11.67 -0.36
CA VAL A 145 -9.02 -11.18 0.83
C VAL A 145 -10.08 -10.14 0.43
N ALA A 146 -11.32 -10.29 0.92
CA ALA A 146 -12.43 -9.43 0.51
C ALA A 146 -12.33 -8.00 1.01
N LEU A 147 -11.84 -7.78 2.23
CA LEU A 147 -11.78 -6.46 2.87
C LEU A 147 -10.51 -6.29 3.68
N VAL A 148 -9.86 -5.14 3.52
CA VAL A 148 -8.82 -4.64 4.42
C VAL A 148 -9.37 -3.48 5.22
N VAL A 149 -9.17 -3.53 6.54
CA VAL A 149 -9.49 -2.45 7.48
C VAL A 149 -8.21 -2.00 8.16
N TYR A 150 -7.85 -0.73 8.04
CA TYR A 150 -6.64 -0.22 8.66
C TYR A 150 -6.88 0.99 9.58
N GLY A 151 -5.96 1.22 10.52
CA GLY A 151 -5.97 2.34 11.45
C GLY A 151 -5.22 3.57 10.94
N SER A 152 -3.91 3.63 11.11
CA SER A 152 -3.04 4.72 10.70
C SER A 152 -2.80 4.73 9.19
N SER A 153 -2.83 5.90 8.57
CA SER A 153 -2.59 6.02 7.13
C SER A 153 -1.09 6.13 6.78
N ILE A 154 -0.72 5.79 5.55
CA ILE A 154 0.65 6.01 5.02
C ILE A 154 1.08 7.47 5.16
N PRO A 155 0.29 8.50 4.77
CA PRO A 155 0.69 9.89 4.96
C PRO A 155 0.92 10.29 6.43
N PHE A 156 0.14 9.75 7.35
CA PHE A 156 0.35 9.99 8.77
C PHE A 156 1.71 9.42 9.22
N LEU A 157 2.02 8.18 8.84
CA LEU A 157 3.30 7.55 9.16
C LEU A 157 4.49 8.31 8.55
N GLN A 158 4.37 8.75 7.30
CA GLN A 158 5.39 9.59 6.64
C GLN A 158 5.60 10.91 7.39
N GLY A 159 4.51 11.56 7.85
CA GLY A 159 4.56 12.77 8.67
C GLY A 159 5.31 12.59 10.00
N LEU A 160 5.32 11.38 10.56
CA LEU A 160 6.12 11.00 11.73
C LEU A 160 7.56 10.58 11.38
N GLY A 161 7.93 10.56 10.09
CA GLY A 161 9.25 10.12 9.63
C GLY A 161 9.39 8.60 9.45
N TRP A 162 8.30 7.83 9.50
CA TRP A 162 8.35 6.41 9.15
C TRP A 162 8.57 6.26 7.64
N ARG A 163 9.55 5.44 7.26
CA ARG A 163 9.83 5.16 5.84
C ARG A 163 8.70 4.35 5.24
N GLN A 164 8.04 4.90 4.23
CA GLN A 164 6.96 4.27 3.48
C GLN A 164 7.16 4.47 1.98
N ILE A 165 6.77 3.48 1.18
CA ILE A 165 6.60 3.68 -0.25
C ILE A 165 5.34 4.52 -0.43
N ASP A 166 5.44 5.65 -1.13
CA ASP A 166 4.33 6.61 -1.32
C ASP A 166 3.31 6.15 -2.37
N ILE A 167 2.72 4.99 -2.11
CA ILE A 167 1.61 4.41 -2.88
C ILE A 167 0.58 3.89 -1.89
N ARG A 168 -0.65 4.40 -1.98
CA ARG A 168 -1.74 4.04 -1.08
C ARG A 168 -2.28 2.64 -1.37
N ALA A 169 -2.77 1.94 -0.34
CA ALA A 169 -3.40 0.63 -0.46
C ALA A 169 -4.53 0.62 -1.50
N GLY A 170 -5.41 1.63 -1.47
CA GLY A 170 -6.48 1.79 -2.46
C GLY A 170 -5.99 2.00 -3.90
N GLU A 171 -4.78 2.51 -4.11
CA GLU A 171 -4.20 2.63 -5.45
C GLU A 171 -3.76 1.27 -5.99
N VAL A 172 -3.11 0.45 -5.16
CA VAL A 172 -2.76 -0.93 -5.51
C VAL A 172 -4.02 -1.72 -5.86
N ALA A 173 -5.05 -1.66 -5.00
CA ALA A 173 -6.33 -2.32 -5.22
C ALA A 173 -6.98 -1.91 -6.54
N ARG A 174 -6.98 -0.60 -6.90
CA ARG A 174 -7.55 -0.14 -8.17
C ARG A 174 -6.81 -0.63 -9.42
N ARG A 175 -5.52 -0.95 -9.30
CA ARG A 175 -4.68 -1.44 -10.41
C ARG A 175 -4.71 -2.97 -10.55
N THR A 176 -5.32 -3.67 -9.61
CA THR A 176 -5.45 -5.12 -9.62
C THR A 176 -6.37 -5.57 -10.76
N PRO A 177 -5.97 -6.50 -11.62
CA PRO A 177 -6.76 -6.97 -12.76
C PRO A 177 -7.81 -8.04 -12.38
N PHE A 178 -7.73 -8.61 -11.19
CA PHE A 178 -8.67 -9.59 -10.63
C PHE A 178 -9.60 -8.92 -9.61
N ARG A 179 -10.43 -9.70 -8.90
CA ARG A 179 -11.35 -9.16 -7.89
C ARG A 179 -10.59 -8.27 -6.89
N ARG A 180 -11.12 -7.08 -6.69
CA ARG A 180 -10.47 -6.06 -5.83
C ARG A 180 -10.84 -6.28 -4.38
N THR A 181 -9.85 -6.23 -3.52
CA THR A 181 -10.06 -6.07 -2.07
C THR A 181 -10.69 -4.71 -1.80
N ALA A 182 -11.78 -4.67 -1.05
CA ALA A 182 -12.30 -3.41 -0.51
C ALA A 182 -11.33 -2.88 0.56
N VAL A 183 -11.18 -1.55 0.65
CA VAL A 183 -10.24 -0.92 1.59
C VAL A 183 -10.98 0.11 2.43
N LEU A 184 -11.00 -0.10 3.74
CA LEU A 184 -11.60 0.79 4.73
C LEU A 184 -10.53 1.33 5.67
N GLY A 185 -10.28 2.64 5.65
CA GLY A 185 -9.26 3.28 6.47
C GLY A 185 -9.83 4.06 7.67
N GLY A 186 -8.94 4.34 8.65
CA GLY A 186 -9.23 5.23 9.76
C GLY A 186 -9.97 4.61 10.93
N VAL A 187 -10.13 3.29 10.96
CA VAL A 187 -10.78 2.60 12.10
C VAL A 187 -9.86 2.65 13.32
N LEU A 188 -10.32 3.27 14.40
CA LEU A 188 -9.53 3.56 15.60
C LEU A 188 -8.21 4.28 15.27
N ALA A 189 -8.23 5.19 14.30
CA ALA A 189 -7.01 5.88 13.83
C ALA A 189 -6.26 6.53 15.01
N LYS A 190 -6.94 7.17 15.95
CA LYS A 190 -6.31 7.80 17.11
C LYS A 190 -5.52 6.79 17.97
N GLU A 191 -6.11 5.63 18.23
CA GLU A 191 -5.48 4.57 19.03
C GLU A 191 -4.28 3.96 18.27
N CYS A 192 -4.42 3.74 16.96
CA CYS A 192 -3.34 3.24 16.12
C CYS A 192 -2.21 4.27 15.97
N ASN A 193 -2.53 5.54 15.73
CA ASN A 193 -1.54 6.62 15.62
C ASN A 193 -0.64 6.72 16.86
N ALA A 194 -1.26 6.59 18.06
CA ALA A 194 -0.52 6.63 19.32
C ALA A 194 0.55 5.52 19.44
N LEU A 195 0.38 4.38 18.78
CA LEU A 195 1.41 3.32 18.75
C LEU A 195 2.68 3.81 18.02
N PHE A 196 2.50 4.49 16.89
CA PHE A 196 3.62 4.97 16.05
C PHE A 196 4.25 6.25 16.60
N GLU A 197 3.48 7.09 17.28
CA GLU A 197 3.98 8.25 18.00
C GLU A 197 4.85 7.86 19.19
N ALA A 198 4.47 6.79 19.93
CA ALA A 198 5.19 6.29 21.09
C ALA A 198 6.39 5.42 20.72
N ALA A 199 6.46 4.89 19.52
CA ALA A 199 7.55 4.00 19.12
C ALA A 199 8.88 4.75 19.04
N PRO A 200 9.98 4.19 19.57
CA PRO A 200 11.30 4.81 19.47
C PRO A 200 11.71 4.98 18.00
N ARG A 201 12.16 6.18 17.65
CA ARG A 201 12.70 6.43 16.31
C ARG A 201 13.97 5.61 16.13
N ARG A 202 14.05 4.83 15.04
CA ARG A 202 15.31 4.20 14.68
C ARG A 202 16.26 5.28 14.18
N PRO A 203 17.51 5.34 14.66
CA PRO A 203 18.53 6.10 13.97
C PRO A 203 18.67 5.55 12.54
N GLU A 204 18.86 6.45 11.59
CA GLU A 204 19.13 6.12 10.18
C GLU A 204 20.42 5.33 10.01
#